data_691a1644a393c209b19daff05bf48064
#
_entry.id   691a1644a393c209b19daff05bf48064
#
_cell.length_a   1.000
_cell.length_b   1.000
_cell.length_c   1.000
_cell.angle_alpha   90.00
_cell.angle_beta   90.00
_cell.angle_gamma   90.00
#
_symmetry.space_group_name_H-M   'P 1'
#
loop_
_entity.id
_entity.type
_entity.pdbx_description
1 polymer ?
#
loop_
_entity_poly.entity_id
_entity_poly.type
_entity_poly.pdbx_seq_one_letter_code
_entity_poly.pdbx_strand_id
1 'polypeptide(L)'
;MRAAATVLALLGGLVHAAAWGQSVPSPALLEAALELSLGSLEPLPRDASNRWADDAAAADLGHRLFFDARLSANGRVSCASCHDPRREFQDGAALAKGVGTTARRTMPVTATAYSPFLFWDGRKDSQWAQALGPLESPVEHGGTRARYAQVALEHYRADYERVFGPLPDLRGIPQQAGPVADENARAEWERLPAAKREAVTAVFVNLGKAIAAYERQIQYGPSRFDRFVSAWKARGTPPKDVLTTDEVAGLALFVGKANCIQCHNGPLFTNNEFHNTGVPRRDGLPQDHGRAAGNIAVRADEFNCRSRWSDAGGNCPELDALAASRPEHERAFKVPSLRNVAERAPYMHAGQFSTLAKVLEHYNRAQDAPAGRTELKALGLSRAELRQLEAFLRTLSGGLAAPAKYLTAPQEPKS
;
A
#
# COMPACT_ATOMS: atom_id res chain seq x y z
N MET A 1 61.06 -8.80 -72.32
CA MET A 1 59.66 -9.16 -72.28
C MET A 1 59.36 -9.75 -70.88
N ARG A 2 58.74 -8.92 -70.05
CA ARG A 2 58.42 -9.26 -68.68
C ARG A 2 56.94 -9.43 -68.54
N ALA A 3 56.48 -10.62 -68.12
CA ALA A 3 55.10 -10.92 -67.78
C ALA A 3 54.77 -10.40 -66.40
N ALA A 4 53.71 -9.61 -66.32
CA ALA A 4 53.16 -9.14 -65.07
C ALA A 4 52.11 -10.16 -64.56
N ALA A 5 52.33 -10.69 -63.35
CA ALA A 5 51.37 -11.55 -62.67
C ALA A 5 50.48 -10.66 -61.79
N THR A 6 49.18 -10.70 -62.04
CA THR A 6 48.14 -10.03 -61.25
C THR A 6 47.73 -10.94 -60.06
N VAL A 7 47.97 -10.48 -58.83
CA VAL A 7 47.51 -11.16 -57.61
C VAL A 7 46.15 -10.60 -57.25
N LEU A 8 45.12 -11.45 -57.33
CA LEU A 8 43.75 -11.15 -56.81
C LEU A 8 43.74 -11.38 -55.30
N ALA A 9 43.63 -10.32 -54.50
CA ALA A 9 43.40 -10.42 -53.07
C ALA A 9 41.91 -10.60 -52.80
N LEU A 10 41.51 -11.80 -52.36
CA LEU A 10 40.20 -12.09 -51.79
C LEU A 10 40.13 -11.54 -50.35
N LEU A 11 39.44 -10.40 -50.20
CA LEU A 11 39.02 -9.90 -48.88
C LEU A 11 37.83 -10.72 -48.37
N GLY A 12 38.10 -11.75 -47.59
CA GLY A 12 37.12 -12.46 -46.80
C GLY A 12 36.64 -11.59 -45.63
N GLY A 13 35.48 -10.98 -45.76
CA GLY A 13 34.82 -10.28 -44.65
C GLY A 13 34.40 -11.27 -43.58
N LEU A 14 35.13 -11.31 -42.46
CA LEU A 14 34.69 -11.94 -41.25
C LEU A 14 33.55 -11.13 -40.64
N VAL A 15 32.31 -11.57 -40.90
CA VAL A 15 31.15 -11.13 -40.15
C VAL A 15 31.32 -11.68 -38.72
N HIS A 16 31.79 -10.86 -37.82
CA HIS A 16 31.73 -11.15 -36.39
C HIS A 16 30.27 -11.11 -35.96
N ALA A 17 29.59 -12.25 -36.00
CA ALA A 17 28.38 -12.46 -35.22
C ALA A 17 28.77 -12.28 -33.76
N ALA A 18 28.46 -11.13 -33.19
CA ALA A 18 28.53 -10.93 -31.78
C ALA A 18 27.59 -11.95 -31.11
N ALA A 19 28.13 -13.10 -30.73
CA ALA A 19 27.47 -14.03 -29.85
C ALA A 19 27.22 -13.29 -28.53
N TRP A 20 25.97 -12.90 -28.30
CA TRP A 20 25.51 -12.47 -27.02
C TRP A 20 25.63 -13.64 -26.05
N GLY A 21 26.82 -13.78 -25.45
CA GLY A 21 27.05 -14.72 -24.37
C GLY A 21 26.04 -14.40 -23.27
N GLN A 22 25.12 -15.31 -23.02
CA GLN A 22 24.23 -15.28 -21.87
C GLN A 22 25.15 -15.34 -20.64
N SER A 23 25.47 -14.18 -20.07
CA SER A 23 26.18 -14.13 -18.80
C SER A 23 25.30 -14.81 -17.76
N VAL A 24 25.76 -15.88 -17.17
CA VAL A 24 25.11 -16.53 -16.03
C VAL A 24 24.92 -15.43 -14.96
N PRO A 25 23.71 -15.25 -14.40
CA PRO A 25 23.48 -14.26 -13.37
C PRO A 25 24.51 -14.41 -12.24
N SER A 26 25.06 -13.29 -11.78
CA SER A 26 26.15 -13.28 -10.80
C SER A 26 25.66 -13.76 -9.41
N PRO A 27 26.57 -14.27 -8.55
CA PRO A 27 26.23 -14.57 -7.16
C PRO A 27 25.63 -13.37 -6.42
N ALA A 28 26.14 -12.15 -6.67
CA ALA A 28 25.58 -10.91 -6.08
C ALA A 28 24.13 -10.66 -6.50
N LEU A 29 23.74 -11.02 -7.72
CA LEU A 29 22.34 -10.93 -8.14
C LEU A 29 21.45 -11.92 -7.39
N LEU A 30 21.96 -13.13 -7.08
CA LEU A 30 21.23 -14.09 -6.26
C LEU A 30 21.03 -13.57 -4.83
N GLU A 31 22.07 -13.00 -4.21
CA GLU A 31 21.99 -12.41 -2.87
C GLU A 31 20.91 -11.32 -2.83
N ALA A 32 20.94 -10.36 -3.76
CA ALA A 32 19.91 -9.34 -3.85
C ALA A 32 18.51 -9.92 -4.11
N ALA A 33 18.39 -10.93 -4.96
CA ALA A 33 17.12 -11.60 -5.23
C ALA A 33 16.56 -12.35 -4.01
N LEU A 34 17.43 -12.94 -3.18
CA LEU A 34 17.04 -13.58 -1.92
C LEU A 34 16.46 -12.59 -0.93
N GLU A 35 17.07 -11.41 -0.80
CA GLU A 35 16.56 -10.31 0.05
C GLU A 35 15.21 -9.78 -0.42
N LEU A 36 14.97 -9.75 -1.73
CA LEU A 36 13.71 -9.32 -2.34
C LEU A 36 12.60 -10.38 -2.34
N SER A 37 12.94 -11.64 -2.03
CA SER A 37 11.97 -12.74 -2.04
C SER A 37 11.12 -12.77 -0.77
N LEU A 38 9.86 -13.20 -0.87
CA LEU A 38 9.01 -13.48 0.31
C LEU A 38 9.61 -14.51 1.27
N GLY A 39 10.58 -15.30 0.82
CA GLY A 39 11.31 -16.22 1.68
C GLY A 39 12.18 -15.53 2.75
N SER A 40 12.45 -14.25 2.64
CA SER A 40 13.14 -13.42 3.63
C SER A 40 12.19 -12.53 4.45
N LEU A 41 10.88 -12.63 4.24
CA LEU A 41 9.92 -11.81 4.99
C LEU A 41 9.87 -12.29 6.45
N GLU A 42 10.18 -11.39 7.36
CA GLU A 42 10.05 -11.65 8.79
C GLU A 42 8.59 -11.91 9.18
N PRO A 43 8.34 -12.63 10.28
CA PRO A 43 7.00 -12.80 10.82
C PRO A 43 6.29 -11.46 11.03
N LEU A 44 4.96 -11.45 11.02
CA LEU A 44 4.17 -10.26 11.29
C LEU A 44 4.62 -9.57 12.58
N PRO A 45 4.98 -8.28 12.55
CA PRO A 45 5.36 -7.56 13.74
C PRO A 45 4.17 -7.48 14.70
N ARG A 46 4.47 -7.55 16.01
CA ARG A 46 3.44 -7.32 17.02
C ARG A 46 2.96 -5.87 16.94
N ASP A 47 1.65 -5.68 16.92
CA ASP A 47 1.07 -4.34 17.05
C ASP A 47 0.87 -3.99 18.53
N ALA A 48 1.79 -3.21 19.10
CA ALA A 48 1.69 -2.77 20.49
C ALA A 48 0.52 -1.81 20.72
N SER A 49 0.02 -1.13 19.68
CA SER A 49 -1.05 -0.14 19.78
C SER A 49 -2.45 -0.75 19.75
N ASN A 50 -2.55 -2.05 19.42
CA ASN A 50 -3.81 -2.80 19.37
C ASN A 50 -3.66 -4.20 19.98
N ARG A 51 -4.08 -4.37 21.21
CA ARG A 51 -3.98 -5.67 21.92
C ARG A 51 -4.81 -6.79 21.28
N TRP A 52 -5.78 -6.45 20.44
CA TRP A 52 -6.64 -7.40 19.70
C TRP A 52 -6.16 -7.63 18.26
N ALA A 53 -5.00 -7.12 17.88
CA ALA A 53 -4.49 -7.21 16.51
C ALA A 53 -4.42 -8.64 15.96
N ASP A 54 -4.11 -9.61 16.82
CA ASP A 54 -3.99 -11.03 16.47
C ASP A 54 -5.13 -11.91 17.04
N ASP A 55 -6.20 -11.27 17.56
CA ASP A 55 -7.39 -11.97 18.06
C ASP A 55 -8.31 -12.41 16.92
N ALA A 56 -8.63 -13.70 16.85
CA ALA A 56 -9.43 -14.27 15.77
C ALA A 56 -10.89 -13.76 15.79
N ALA A 57 -11.49 -13.52 16.97
CA ALA A 57 -12.85 -12.99 17.06
C ALA A 57 -12.90 -11.52 16.65
N ALA A 58 -11.86 -10.74 16.96
CA ALA A 58 -11.69 -9.38 16.46
C ALA A 58 -11.55 -9.36 14.92
N ALA A 59 -10.76 -10.26 14.36
CA ALA A 59 -10.61 -10.38 12.91
C ALA A 59 -11.93 -10.77 12.21
N ASP A 60 -12.71 -11.68 12.78
CA ASP A 60 -14.02 -12.05 12.26
C ASP A 60 -15.03 -10.89 12.33
N LEU A 61 -15.05 -10.13 13.41
CA LEU A 61 -15.84 -8.90 13.51
C LEU A 61 -15.36 -7.85 12.49
N GLY A 62 -14.07 -7.63 12.39
CA GLY A 62 -13.46 -6.70 11.43
C GLY A 62 -13.80 -7.04 9.98
N HIS A 63 -13.77 -8.34 9.63
CA HIS A 63 -14.18 -8.82 8.32
C HIS A 63 -15.64 -8.44 8.01
N ARG A 64 -16.57 -8.65 8.94
CA ARG A 64 -17.98 -8.25 8.75
C ARG A 64 -18.15 -6.74 8.61
N LEU A 65 -17.43 -5.95 9.42
CA LEU A 65 -17.44 -4.49 9.34
C LEU A 65 -16.88 -3.98 8.00
N PHE A 66 -15.82 -4.59 7.50
CA PHE A 66 -15.16 -4.19 6.25
C PHE A 66 -16.09 -4.28 5.02
N PHE A 67 -17.05 -5.19 5.02
CA PHE A 67 -18.02 -5.36 3.95
C PHE A 67 -19.36 -4.67 4.23
N ASP A 68 -19.55 -4.05 5.39
CA ASP A 68 -20.85 -3.49 5.79
C ASP A 68 -21.07 -2.07 5.26
N ALA A 69 -21.96 -1.93 4.30
CA ALA A 69 -22.32 -0.63 3.72
C ALA A 69 -23.11 0.27 4.69
N ARG A 70 -23.68 -0.27 5.79
CA ARG A 70 -24.34 0.53 6.84
C ARG A 70 -23.40 1.50 7.53
N LEU A 71 -22.09 1.24 7.43
CA LEU A 71 -21.04 2.13 7.92
C LEU A 71 -20.82 3.38 7.04
N SER A 72 -21.69 3.66 6.08
CA SER A 72 -21.63 4.90 5.31
C SER A 72 -22.92 5.74 5.48
N ALA A 73 -22.80 7.04 5.26
CA ALA A 73 -23.90 7.97 5.40
C ALA A 73 -25.09 7.64 4.48
N ASN A 74 -24.80 7.09 3.28
CA ASN A 74 -25.80 6.74 2.27
C ASN A 74 -26.19 5.24 2.28
N GLY A 75 -25.60 4.43 3.16
CA GLY A 75 -25.83 2.98 3.24
C GLY A 75 -25.38 2.16 2.03
N ARG A 76 -24.47 2.70 1.19
CA ARG A 76 -24.06 2.07 -0.08
C ARG A 76 -22.57 1.86 -0.22
N VAL A 77 -21.75 2.42 0.67
CA VAL A 77 -20.29 2.36 0.63
C VAL A 77 -19.80 1.55 1.81
N SER A 78 -18.99 0.54 1.53
CA SER A 78 -18.21 -0.21 2.52
C SER A 78 -16.71 -0.07 2.22
N CYS A 79 -15.82 -0.52 3.11
CA CYS A 79 -14.39 -0.57 2.82
C CYS A 79 -14.12 -1.39 1.55
N ALA A 80 -14.84 -2.52 1.37
CA ALA A 80 -14.75 -3.36 0.18
C ALA A 80 -15.20 -2.68 -1.13
N SER A 81 -15.93 -1.55 -1.07
CA SER A 81 -16.27 -0.78 -2.27
C SER A 81 -15.05 -0.18 -2.96
N CYS A 82 -14.03 0.20 -2.18
CA CYS A 82 -12.75 0.72 -2.68
C CYS A 82 -11.63 -0.33 -2.58
N HIS A 83 -11.73 -1.27 -1.64
CA HIS A 83 -10.75 -2.33 -1.42
C HIS A 83 -11.35 -3.69 -1.78
N ASP A 84 -11.62 -3.93 -3.08
CA ASP A 84 -12.23 -5.17 -3.58
C ASP A 84 -11.21 -6.34 -3.55
N PRO A 85 -11.44 -7.41 -2.79
CA PRO A 85 -10.55 -8.58 -2.76
C PRO A 85 -10.28 -9.19 -4.14
N ARG A 86 -11.26 -9.13 -5.05
CA ARG A 86 -11.13 -9.66 -6.42
C ARG A 86 -10.17 -8.83 -7.28
N ARG A 87 -9.77 -7.65 -6.81
CA ARG A 87 -8.86 -6.69 -7.45
C ARG A 87 -7.67 -6.37 -6.57
N GLU A 88 -7.16 -7.32 -5.81
CA GLU A 88 -6.02 -7.10 -4.92
C GLU A 88 -6.27 -5.98 -3.88
N PHE A 89 -7.50 -5.90 -3.35
CA PHE A 89 -7.94 -4.89 -2.39
C PHE A 89 -7.79 -3.45 -2.89
N GLN A 90 -8.12 -3.20 -4.15
CA GLN A 90 -8.20 -1.87 -4.75
C GLN A 90 -9.41 -1.76 -5.70
N ASP A 91 -9.72 -0.54 -6.16
CA ASP A 91 -10.87 -0.26 -7.03
C ASP A 91 -10.52 -0.13 -8.52
N GLY A 92 -9.22 -0.02 -8.86
CA GLY A 92 -8.76 0.24 -10.22
C GLY A 92 -9.07 1.66 -10.72
N ALA A 93 -9.53 2.56 -9.84
CA ALA A 93 -9.85 3.94 -10.20
C ALA A 93 -8.63 4.87 -9.97
N ALA A 94 -8.58 5.95 -10.74
CA ALA A 94 -7.55 6.97 -10.56
C ALA A 94 -7.78 7.81 -9.28
N LEU A 95 -9.04 8.02 -8.93
CA LEU A 95 -9.49 8.65 -7.69
C LEU A 95 -10.61 7.79 -7.13
N ALA A 96 -10.53 7.43 -5.86
CA ALA A 96 -11.51 6.56 -5.22
C ALA A 96 -12.88 7.24 -5.12
N LYS A 97 -13.95 6.42 -5.19
CA LYS A 97 -15.34 6.88 -5.13
C LYS A 97 -16.02 6.27 -3.91
N GLY A 98 -16.20 7.11 -2.89
CA GLY A 98 -17.05 6.82 -1.75
C GLY A 98 -18.43 7.50 -1.90
N VAL A 99 -18.90 8.18 -0.85
CA VAL A 99 -20.09 9.07 -0.94
C VAL A 99 -19.80 10.29 -1.81
N GLY A 100 -18.52 10.65 -1.96
CA GLY A 100 -17.98 11.63 -2.89
C GLY A 100 -16.81 11.07 -3.67
N THR A 101 -15.91 11.94 -4.15
CA THR A 101 -14.68 11.53 -4.85
C THR A 101 -13.45 12.03 -4.07
N THR A 102 -12.49 11.17 -3.81
CA THR A 102 -11.25 11.50 -3.11
C THR A 102 -10.27 12.21 -4.03
N ALA A 103 -9.24 12.85 -3.45
CA ALA A 103 -8.15 13.46 -4.22
C ALA A 103 -7.01 12.48 -4.56
N ARG A 104 -7.06 11.25 -4.05
CA ARG A 104 -6.05 10.21 -4.26
C ARG A 104 -6.69 8.87 -4.58
N ARG A 105 -5.92 7.99 -5.17
CA ARG A 105 -6.36 6.62 -5.46
C ARG A 105 -6.31 5.74 -4.22
N THR A 106 -7.10 4.68 -4.24
CA THR A 106 -7.08 3.59 -3.26
C THR A 106 -5.71 2.89 -3.24
N MET A 107 -5.13 2.71 -2.05
CA MET A 107 -4.00 1.81 -1.81
C MET A 107 -4.52 0.44 -1.38
N PRO A 108 -3.87 -0.67 -1.76
CA PRO A 108 -4.27 -1.98 -1.24
C PRO A 108 -4.02 -2.05 0.28
N VAL A 109 -4.86 -2.81 0.98
CA VAL A 109 -4.68 -3.10 2.42
C VAL A 109 -3.73 -4.28 2.67
N THR A 110 -3.30 -4.97 1.61
CA THR A 110 -2.45 -6.16 1.68
C THR A 110 -1.10 -5.83 2.32
N ALA A 111 -0.72 -6.61 3.33
CA ALA A 111 0.54 -6.53 4.07
C ALA A 111 0.82 -5.15 4.73
N THR A 112 -0.23 -4.34 4.99
CA THR A 112 -0.09 -3.04 5.63
C THR A 112 0.41 -3.10 7.07
N ALA A 113 0.33 -4.27 7.72
CA ALA A 113 0.91 -4.51 9.04
C ALA A 113 2.44 -4.31 9.13
N TYR A 114 3.14 -4.36 7.99
CA TYR A 114 4.58 -4.08 7.91
C TYR A 114 4.89 -2.59 7.66
N SER A 115 3.88 -1.74 7.56
CA SER A 115 4.07 -0.32 7.26
C SER A 115 3.99 0.52 8.53
N PRO A 116 5.05 1.24 8.91
CA PRO A 116 5.04 2.09 10.10
C PRO A 116 4.12 3.30 9.96
N PHE A 117 3.90 3.76 8.73
CA PHE A 117 2.96 4.83 8.40
C PHE A 117 2.06 4.44 7.23
N LEU A 118 0.80 4.85 7.27
CA LEU A 118 -0.25 4.47 6.34
C LEU A 118 -0.80 5.69 5.57
N PHE A 119 -1.51 5.43 4.46
CA PHE A 119 -1.83 6.38 3.40
C PHE A 119 -0.61 6.84 2.59
N TRP A 120 -0.85 7.49 1.44
CA TRP A 120 0.18 8.00 0.56
C TRP A 120 1.12 9.02 1.21
N ASP A 121 0.63 9.74 2.21
CA ASP A 121 1.34 10.81 2.94
C ASP A 121 1.81 10.38 4.34
N GLY A 122 1.45 9.19 4.79
CA GLY A 122 1.84 8.67 6.09
C GLY A 122 1.17 9.38 7.27
N ARG A 123 -0.04 9.89 7.08
CA ARG A 123 -0.79 10.64 8.10
C ARG A 123 -1.39 9.78 9.23
N LYS A 124 -1.16 8.48 9.23
CA LYS A 124 -1.56 7.53 10.27
C LYS A 124 -0.41 6.58 10.59
N ASP A 125 -0.24 6.23 11.85
CA ASP A 125 0.84 5.42 12.40
C ASP A 125 0.41 4.02 12.86
N SER A 126 -0.81 3.63 12.60
CA SER A 126 -1.33 2.29 12.89
C SER A 126 -2.50 1.92 11.97
N GLN A 127 -2.72 0.61 11.74
CA GLN A 127 -3.83 0.13 10.92
C GLN A 127 -5.18 0.55 11.51
N TRP A 128 -5.36 0.46 12.83
CA TRP A 128 -6.64 0.81 13.45
C TRP A 128 -6.94 2.31 13.36
N ALA A 129 -5.94 3.17 13.54
CA ALA A 129 -6.11 4.62 13.36
C ALA A 129 -6.38 4.97 11.87
N GLN A 130 -5.76 4.21 10.94
CA GLN A 130 -6.02 4.37 9.51
C GLN A 130 -7.46 4.01 9.17
N ALA A 131 -8.00 2.88 9.69
CA ALA A 131 -9.36 2.43 9.43
C ALA A 131 -10.44 3.45 9.86
N LEU A 132 -10.16 4.24 10.92
CA LEU A 132 -11.07 5.28 11.40
C LEU A 132 -11.18 6.49 10.47
N GLY A 133 -10.09 6.81 9.75
CA GLY A 133 -10.04 7.99 8.88
C GLY A 133 -11.14 8.01 7.80
N PRO A 134 -11.26 6.98 6.94
CA PRO A 134 -12.30 6.89 5.93
C PRO A 134 -13.73 6.94 6.46
N LEU A 135 -13.97 6.42 7.66
CA LEU A 135 -15.29 6.41 8.28
C LEU A 135 -15.83 7.83 8.51
N GLU A 136 -15.02 8.75 9.02
CA GLU A 136 -15.42 10.15 9.25
C GLU A 136 -15.13 11.08 8.06
N SER A 137 -14.46 10.57 7.00
CA SER A 137 -14.17 11.36 5.80
C SER A 137 -15.45 11.71 5.03
N PRO A 138 -15.72 13.00 4.74
CA PRO A 138 -16.94 13.44 4.08
C PRO A 138 -17.07 12.99 2.62
N VAL A 139 -16.00 12.45 2.04
CA VAL A 139 -16.00 11.95 0.64
C VAL A 139 -15.84 10.43 0.55
N GLU A 140 -15.55 9.75 1.67
CA GLU A 140 -15.39 8.29 1.71
C GLU A 140 -16.65 7.63 2.30
N HIS A 141 -16.76 7.45 3.61
CA HIS A 141 -18.00 6.93 4.24
C HIS A 141 -18.96 8.02 4.67
N GLY A 142 -18.49 9.20 5.06
CA GLY A 142 -19.30 10.35 5.43
C GLY A 142 -20.14 10.17 6.69
N GLY A 143 -19.80 9.21 7.55
CA GLY A 143 -20.57 8.92 8.74
C GLY A 143 -20.07 9.66 9.99
N THR A 144 -20.64 9.32 11.15
CA THR A 144 -20.33 9.90 12.44
C THR A 144 -20.11 8.85 13.50
N ARG A 145 -19.35 9.17 14.56
CA ARG A 145 -19.06 8.24 15.67
C ARG A 145 -20.33 7.67 16.30
N ALA A 146 -21.36 8.52 16.51
CA ALA A 146 -22.63 8.09 17.07
C ALA A 146 -23.32 7.06 16.19
N ARG A 147 -23.36 7.27 14.86
CA ARG A 147 -23.89 6.30 13.91
C ARG A 147 -23.17 4.94 14.03
N TYR A 148 -21.85 4.93 14.09
CA TYR A 148 -21.08 3.69 14.21
C TYR A 148 -21.34 2.97 15.52
N ALA A 149 -21.50 3.71 16.63
CA ALA A 149 -21.88 3.13 17.91
C ALA A 149 -23.31 2.52 17.87
N GLN A 150 -24.25 3.15 17.16
CA GLN A 150 -25.60 2.60 16.96
C GLN A 150 -25.55 1.33 16.09
N VAL A 151 -24.79 1.33 14.98
CA VAL A 151 -24.62 0.12 14.15
C VAL A 151 -24.01 -1.03 14.96
N ALA A 152 -23.03 -0.75 15.83
CA ALA A 152 -22.46 -1.75 16.71
C ALA A 152 -23.51 -2.30 17.69
N LEU A 153 -24.33 -1.43 18.28
CA LEU A 153 -25.40 -1.80 19.20
C LEU A 153 -26.48 -2.65 18.55
N GLU A 154 -26.92 -2.27 17.36
CA GLU A 154 -28.07 -2.87 16.67
C GLU A 154 -27.72 -4.17 15.95
N HIS A 155 -26.51 -4.25 15.37
CA HIS A 155 -26.16 -5.33 14.46
C HIS A 155 -24.98 -6.19 14.90
N TYR A 156 -24.16 -5.72 15.84
CA TYR A 156 -22.91 -6.38 16.22
C TYR A 156 -22.71 -6.55 17.72
N ARG A 157 -23.76 -6.32 18.54
CA ARG A 157 -23.65 -6.40 20.01
C ARG A 157 -22.92 -7.65 20.50
N ALA A 158 -23.38 -8.84 20.10
CA ALA A 158 -22.82 -10.10 20.58
C ALA A 158 -21.35 -10.29 20.15
N ASP A 159 -21.02 -9.92 18.91
CA ASP A 159 -19.65 -10.00 18.41
C ASP A 159 -18.74 -8.97 19.08
N TYR A 160 -19.23 -7.76 19.27
CA TYR A 160 -18.50 -6.69 19.97
C TYR A 160 -18.21 -7.09 21.41
N GLU A 161 -19.26 -7.52 22.16
CA GLU A 161 -19.13 -7.87 23.58
C GLU A 161 -18.22 -9.09 23.82
N ARG A 162 -18.17 -10.01 22.87
CA ARG A 162 -17.24 -11.16 22.90
C ARG A 162 -15.77 -10.72 22.85
N VAL A 163 -15.45 -9.66 22.09
CA VAL A 163 -14.09 -9.17 21.89
C VAL A 163 -13.71 -8.12 22.95
N PHE A 164 -14.56 -7.11 23.12
CA PHE A 164 -14.24 -5.90 23.85
C PHE A 164 -14.89 -5.80 25.24
N GLY A 165 -15.73 -6.76 25.60
CA GLY A 165 -16.57 -6.68 26.78
C GLY A 165 -17.85 -5.87 26.56
N PRO A 166 -18.66 -5.67 27.60
CA PRO A 166 -19.99 -5.06 27.50
C PRO A 166 -19.97 -3.71 26.78
N LEU A 167 -20.94 -3.50 25.86
CA LEU A 167 -21.15 -2.19 25.25
C LEU A 167 -21.47 -1.15 26.34
N PRO A 168 -20.91 0.06 26.26
CA PRO A 168 -21.27 1.12 27.18
C PRO A 168 -22.73 1.55 27.02
N ASP A 169 -23.26 2.30 27.98
CA ASP A 169 -24.61 2.87 27.89
C ASP A 169 -24.69 3.94 26.80
N LEU A 170 -25.32 3.56 25.68
CA LEU A 170 -25.53 4.41 24.49
C LEU A 170 -26.94 5.05 24.44
N ARG A 171 -27.76 4.94 25.52
CA ARG A 171 -29.10 5.55 25.56
C ARG A 171 -28.99 7.07 25.44
N GLY A 172 -29.88 7.65 24.65
CA GLY A 172 -29.92 9.10 24.43
C GLY A 172 -28.83 9.66 23.54
N ILE A 173 -28.05 8.81 22.85
CA ILE A 173 -27.11 9.23 21.82
C ILE A 173 -27.88 9.53 20.52
N PRO A 174 -27.72 10.72 19.88
CA PRO A 174 -28.32 11.03 18.59
C PRO A 174 -27.85 10.05 17.50
N GLN A 175 -28.66 9.87 16.46
CA GLN A 175 -28.29 9.04 15.31
C GLN A 175 -27.11 9.60 14.52
N GLN A 176 -26.96 10.93 14.52
CA GLN A 176 -25.89 11.62 13.81
C GLN A 176 -25.21 12.61 14.77
N ALA A 177 -24.09 12.21 15.34
CA ALA A 177 -23.26 13.09 16.16
C ALA A 177 -21.79 12.65 16.06
N GLY A 178 -20.89 13.61 15.86
CA GLY A 178 -19.45 13.33 15.75
C GLY A 178 -18.65 14.61 15.53
N PRO A 179 -17.34 14.62 15.81
CA PRO A 179 -16.46 15.76 15.56
C PRO A 179 -16.07 15.83 14.07
N VAL A 180 -17.07 15.91 13.21
CA VAL A 180 -16.95 15.89 11.73
C VAL A 180 -17.20 17.27 11.12
N ALA A 181 -17.02 17.40 9.80
CA ALA A 181 -17.20 18.65 9.09
C ALA A 181 -18.67 19.13 9.04
N ASP A 182 -19.63 18.20 9.09
CA ASP A 182 -21.05 18.54 9.14
C ASP A 182 -21.38 19.31 10.43
N GLU A 183 -21.90 20.53 10.29
CA GLU A 183 -22.14 21.45 11.40
C GLU A 183 -23.22 20.94 12.36
N ASN A 184 -24.29 20.31 11.85
CA ASN A 184 -25.36 19.78 12.68
C ASN A 184 -24.87 18.60 13.52
N ALA A 185 -24.17 17.65 12.89
CA ALA A 185 -23.59 16.51 13.59
C ALA A 185 -22.57 16.93 14.64
N ARG A 186 -21.76 17.97 14.37
CA ARG A 186 -20.82 18.53 15.31
C ARG A 186 -21.54 19.23 16.48
N ALA A 187 -22.56 20.02 16.23
CA ALA A 187 -23.34 20.67 17.27
C ALA A 187 -24.03 19.64 18.20
N GLU A 188 -24.60 18.57 17.65
CA GLU A 188 -25.15 17.47 18.46
C GLU A 188 -24.06 16.78 19.29
N TRP A 189 -22.87 16.57 18.72
CA TRP A 189 -21.73 16.01 19.44
C TRP A 189 -21.28 16.86 20.62
N GLU A 190 -21.20 18.18 20.44
CA GLU A 190 -20.79 19.15 21.46
C GLU A 190 -21.78 19.23 22.62
N ARG A 191 -23.08 19.02 22.36
CA ARG A 191 -24.12 18.96 23.40
C ARG A 191 -24.08 17.72 24.27
N LEU A 192 -23.44 16.62 23.77
CA LEU A 192 -23.34 15.39 24.54
C LEU A 192 -22.45 15.59 25.80
N PRO A 193 -22.84 15.01 26.95
CA PRO A 193 -21.96 14.94 28.11
C PRO A 193 -20.62 14.28 27.76
N ALA A 194 -19.53 14.74 28.36
CA ALA A 194 -18.19 14.20 28.10
C ALA A 194 -18.11 12.68 28.23
N ALA A 195 -18.74 12.09 29.25
CA ALA A 195 -18.80 10.65 29.45
C ALA A 195 -19.48 9.91 28.29
N LYS A 196 -20.52 10.52 27.66
CA LYS A 196 -21.20 9.95 26.48
C LYS A 196 -20.32 10.02 25.24
N ARG A 197 -19.64 11.17 25.02
CA ARG A 197 -18.67 11.31 23.93
C ARG A 197 -17.53 10.29 24.05
N GLU A 198 -17.06 10.07 25.27
CA GLU A 198 -16.03 9.07 25.54
C GLU A 198 -16.52 7.65 25.25
N ALA A 199 -17.71 7.28 25.72
CA ALA A 199 -18.33 5.98 25.47
C ALA A 199 -18.49 5.69 23.97
N VAL A 200 -19.00 6.67 23.21
CA VAL A 200 -19.15 6.57 21.74
C VAL A 200 -17.79 6.45 21.06
N THR A 201 -16.80 7.26 21.47
CA THR A 201 -15.44 7.19 20.89
C THR A 201 -14.79 5.85 21.21
N ALA A 202 -14.98 5.26 22.39
CA ALA A 202 -14.46 3.93 22.72
C ALA A 202 -15.02 2.87 21.77
N VAL A 203 -16.32 2.89 21.50
CA VAL A 203 -16.92 1.96 20.53
C VAL A 203 -16.32 2.17 19.14
N PHE A 204 -16.23 3.41 18.68
CA PHE A 204 -15.67 3.75 17.38
C PHE A 204 -14.22 3.24 17.21
N VAL A 205 -13.37 3.48 18.22
CA VAL A 205 -11.98 2.99 18.23
C VAL A 205 -11.93 1.46 18.17
N ASN A 206 -12.78 0.77 18.94
CA ASN A 206 -12.82 -0.69 18.95
C ASN A 206 -13.23 -1.26 17.58
N LEU A 207 -14.14 -0.60 16.84
CA LEU A 207 -14.45 -0.99 15.46
C LEU A 207 -13.22 -0.87 14.56
N GLY A 208 -12.44 0.22 14.67
CA GLY A 208 -11.17 0.38 13.95
C GLY A 208 -10.16 -0.71 14.30
N LYS A 209 -10.05 -1.06 15.59
CA LYS A 209 -9.15 -2.13 16.08
C LYS A 209 -9.56 -3.51 15.53
N ALA A 210 -10.87 -3.79 15.42
CA ALA A 210 -11.36 -5.00 14.79
C ALA A 210 -11.07 -5.04 13.27
N ILE A 211 -11.30 -3.93 12.56
CA ILE A 211 -10.97 -3.83 11.12
C ILE A 211 -9.48 -4.08 10.89
N ALA A 212 -8.61 -3.48 11.72
CA ALA A 212 -7.17 -3.71 11.66
C ALA A 212 -6.80 -5.18 11.89
N ALA A 213 -7.44 -5.87 12.84
CA ALA A 213 -7.22 -7.30 13.09
C ALA A 213 -7.57 -8.15 11.85
N TYR A 214 -8.61 -7.79 11.10
CA TYR A 214 -8.93 -8.40 9.82
C TYR A 214 -7.88 -8.11 8.74
N GLU A 215 -7.48 -6.84 8.56
CA GLU A 215 -6.51 -6.43 7.53
C GLU A 215 -5.15 -7.11 7.73
N ARG A 216 -4.75 -7.39 8.98
CA ARG A 216 -3.53 -8.15 9.29
C ARG A 216 -3.52 -9.56 8.71
N GLN A 217 -4.69 -10.16 8.45
CA GLN A 217 -4.80 -11.49 7.84
C GLN A 217 -4.50 -11.50 6.34
N ILE A 218 -4.43 -10.32 5.69
CA ILE A 218 -4.29 -10.21 4.24
C ILE A 218 -2.82 -9.99 3.89
N GLN A 219 -2.17 -11.04 3.36
CA GLN A 219 -0.76 -11.05 3.00
C GLN A 219 -0.57 -11.37 1.52
N TYR A 220 0.65 -11.13 0.99
CA TYR A 220 1.02 -11.55 -0.35
C TYR A 220 1.37 -13.04 -0.39
N GLY A 221 0.85 -13.75 -1.38
CA GLY A 221 1.29 -15.08 -1.74
C GLY A 221 2.51 -15.05 -2.67
N PRO A 222 3.19 -16.20 -2.85
CA PRO A 222 4.40 -16.28 -3.66
C PRO A 222 4.12 -16.02 -5.15
N SER A 223 4.90 -15.12 -5.73
CA SER A 223 4.89 -14.78 -7.15
C SER A 223 5.77 -15.72 -8.01
N ARG A 224 5.80 -15.52 -9.34
CA ARG A 224 6.76 -16.21 -10.22
C ARG A 224 8.21 -15.89 -9.85
N PHE A 225 8.48 -14.65 -9.47
CA PHE A 225 9.79 -14.24 -8.97
C PHE A 225 10.21 -15.04 -7.73
N ASP A 226 9.33 -15.20 -6.73
CA ASP A 226 9.65 -15.96 -5.53
C ASP A 226 9.95 -17.44 -5.84
N ARG A 227 9.18 -18.05 -6.75
CA ARG A 227 9.44 -19.42 -7.20
C ARG A 227 10.79 -19.54 -7.93
N PHE A 228 11.13 -18.54 -8.76
CA PHE A 228 12.43 -18.48 -9.41
C PHE A 228 13.58 -18.43 -8.40
N VAL A 229 13.51 -17.53 -7.41
CA VAL A 229 14.53 -17.38 -6.37
C VAL A 229 14.69 -18.66 -5.54
N SER A 230 13.58 -19.26 -5.12
CA SER A 230 13.58 -20.52 -4.36
C SER A 230 14.22 -21.66 -5.14
N ALA A 231 13.88 -21.78 -6.42
CA ALA A 231 14.46 -22.81 -7.29
C ALA A 231 15.94 -22.54 -7.59
N TRP A 232 16.35 -21.29 -7.76
CA TRP A 232 17.74 -20.91 -7.94
C TRP A 232 18.58 -21.25 -6.70
N LYS A 233 18.11 -20.87 -5.51
CA LYS A 233 18.74 -21.22 -4.23
C LYS A 233 18.94 -22.74 -4.09
N ALA A 234 17.91 -23.51 -4.41
CA ALA A 234 17.94 -24.98 -4.27
C ALA A 234 18.87 -25.67 -5.28
N ARG A 235 18.97 -25.16 -6.52
CA ARG A 235 19.75 -25.79 -7.62
C ARG A 235 21.17 -25.26 -7.72
N GLY A 236 21.50 -24.14 -7.08
CA GLY A 236 22.78 -23.43 -7.25
C GLY A 236 22.95 -22.75 -8.61
N THR A 237 21.96 -22.88 -9.51
CA THR A 237 21.94 -22.27 -10.85
C THR A 237 20.55 -21.73 -11.16
N PRO A 238 20.45 -20.59 -11.91
CA PRO A 238 19.15 -20.00 -12.24
C PRO A 238 18.32 -20.95 -13.12
N PRO A 239 17.07 -21.23 -12.73
CA PRO A 239 16.17 -22.08 -13.49
C PRO A 239 15.74 -21.36 -14.79
N LYS A 240 15.88 -22.03 -15.94
CA LYS A 240 15.54 -21.48 -17.27
C LYS A 240 14.06 -21.58 -17.58
N ASP A 241 13.30 -22.35 -16.84
CA ASP A 241 11.90 -22.70 -17.02
C ASP A 241 10.91 -21.85 -16.20
N VAL A 242 11.40 -20.97 -15.35
CA VAL A 242 10.56 -20.15 -14.45
C VAL A 242 10.48 -18.70 -14.92
N LEU A 243 11.60 -18.07 -15.22
CA LEU A 243 11.68 -16.72 -15.77
C LEU A 243 12.36 -16.76 -17.16
N THR A 244 11.93 -15.87 -18.04
CA THR A 244 12.55 -15.67 -19.36
C THR A 244 13.87 -14.89 -19.22
N THR A 245 14.70 -14.91 -20.25
CA THR A 245 15.94 -14.12 -20.32
C THR A 245 15.71 -12.64 -20.11
N ASP A 246 14.65 -12.08 -20.70
CA ASP A 246 14.29 -10.66 -20.56
C ASP A 246 13.85 -10.33 -19.12
N GLU A 247 13.11 -11.21 -18.45
CA GLU A 247 12.70 -11.05 -17.04
C GLU A 247 13.90 -11.07 -16.10
N VAL A 248 14.87 -11.95 -16.35
CA VAL A 248 16.14 -12.00 -15.57
C VAL A 248 17.00 -10.77 -15.85
N ALA A 249 17.08 -10.32 -17.11
CA ALA A 249 17.76 -9.07 -17.47
C ALA A 249 17.09 -7.86 -16.78
N GLY A 250 15.76 -7.85 -16.70
CA GLY A 250 15.00 -6.84 -15.98
C GLY A 250 15.28 -6.82 -14.46
N LEU A 251 15.43 -8.00 -13.85
CA LEU A 251 15.88 -8.11 -12.45
C LEU A 251 17.29 -7.50 -12.27
N ALA A 252 18.22 -7.84 -13.16
CA ALA A 252 19.57 -7.28 -13.13
C ALA A 252 19.59 -5.76 -13.29
N LEU A 253 18.73 -5.21 -14.14
CA LEU A 253 18.54 -3.76 -14.28
C LEU A 253 17.95 -3.14 -13.02
N PHE A 254 16.94 -3.76 -12.43
CA PHE A 254 16.27 -3.30 -11.21
C PHE A 254 17.25 -3.16 -10.03
N VAL A 255 18.12 -4.15 -9.85
CA VAL A 255 19.14 -4.17 -8.80
C VAL A 255 20.34 -3.27 -9.14
N GLY A 256 20.74 -3.26 -10.44
CA GLY A 256 21.95 -2.59 -10.92
C GLY A 256 21.69 -1.21 -11.55
N LYS A 257 21.79 -1.12 -12.87
CA LYS A 257 21.81 0.15 -13.63
C LYS A 257 20.63 1.10 -13.31
N ALA A 258 19.43 0.57 -13.17
CA ALA A 258 18.24 1.37 -12.86
C ALA A 258 18.12 1.71 -11.37
N ASN A 259 18.84 1.01 -10.50
CA ASN A 259 18.91 1.23 -9.05
C ASN A 259 17.55 1.38 -8.34
N CYS A 260 16.53 0.69 -8.81
CA CYS A 260 15.19 0.73 -8.22
C CYS A 260 15.17 0.15 -6.79
N ILE A 261 16.11 -0.77 -6.51
CA ILE A 261 16.29 -1.40 -5.20
C ILE A 261 16.61 -0.39 -4.08
N GLN A 262 17.11 0.79 -4.40
CA GLN A 262 17.39 1.82 -3.40
C GLN A 262 16.13 2.20 -2.59
N CYS A 263 14.98 2.28 -3.24
CA CYS A 263 13.69 2.58 -2.60
C CYS A 263 12.79 1.35 -2.50
N HIS A 264 12.83 0.47 -3.51
CA HIS A 264 12.01 -0.73 -3.60
C HIS A 264 12.81 -1.98 -3.17
N ASN A 265 13.32 -1.98 -1.94
CA ASN A 265 14.08 -3.09 -1.35
C ASN A 265 13.22 -3.99 -0.45
N GLY A 266 13.86 -5.04 0.07
CA GLY A 266 13.24 -6.01 0.95
C GLY A 266 12.11 -6.83 0.29
N PRO A 267 11.55 -7.80 1.01
CA PRO A 267 10.63 -8.79 0.45
C PRO A 267 9.28 -8.21 -0.01
N LEU A 268 8.92 -7.02 0.43
CA LEU A 268 7.73 -6.29 -0.02
C LEU A 268 8.03 -5.27 -1.12
N PHE A 269 9.28 -5.15 -1.59
CA PHE A 269 9.69 -4.16 -2.58
C PHE A 269 9.31 -2.73 -2.19
N THR A 270 9.58 -2.38 -0.93
CA THR A 270 9.39 -1.03 -0.37
C THR A 270 10.26 -0.86 0.86
N ASN A 271 10.89 0.31 1.01
CA ASN A 271 11.55 0.73 2.24
C ASN A 271 10.59 1.47 3.19
N ASN A 272 9.31 1.64 2.81
CA ASN A 272 8.29 2.43 3.51
C ASN A 272 8.62 3.93 3.70
N GLU A 273 9.71 4.44 3.12
CA GLU A 273 10.10 5.84 3.16
C GLU A 273 9.23 6.70 2.21
N PHE A 274 9.49 8.01 2.23
CA PHE A 274 8.73 9.00 1.46
C PHE A 274 9.66 9.77 0.53
N HIS A 275 9.36 9.77 -0.77
CA HIS A 275 10.15 10.45 -1.78
C HIS A 275 9.29 11.29 -2.72
N ASN A 276 9.83 12.45 -3.11
CA ASN A 276 9.28 13.24 -4.20
C ASN A 276 9.90 12.75 -5.51
N THR A 277 9.13 12.00 -6.27
CA THR A 277 9.57 11.41 -7.54
C THR A 277 9.16 12.25 -8.76
N GLY A 278 8.95 13.56 -8.60
CA GLY A 278 8.63 14.45 -9.72
C GLY A 278 7.31 14.16 -10.44
N VAL A 279 6.40 13.39 -9.82
CA VAL A 279 5.11 13.04 -10.43
C VAL A 279 4.32 14.31 -10.74
N PRO A 280 3.80 14.49 -11.97
CA PRO A 280 3.08 15.70 -12.36
C PRO A 280 1.81 15.91 -11.51
N ARG A 281 1.38 17.17 -11.41
CA ARG A 281 0.07 17.49 -10.81
C ARG A 281 -1.03 16.87 -11.67
N ARG A 282 -2.12 16.52 -11.02
CA ARG A 282 -3.34 16.13 -11.74
C ARG A 282 -4.24 17.35 -11.84
N ASP A 283 -4.67 17.65 -13.06
CA ASP A 283 -5.58 18.77 -13.32
C ASP A 283 -6.90 18.62 -12.54
N GLY A 284 -7.42 19.73 -12.08
CA GLY A 284 -8.68 19.77 -11.30
C GLY A 284 -8.53 19.38 -9.83
N LEU A 285 -7.33 19.00 -9.36
CA LEU A 285 -7.07 18.75 -7.94
C LEU A 285 -6.29 19.90 -7.29
N PRO A 286 -6.49 20.13 -5.98
CA PRO A 286 -5.68 21.08 -5.21
C PRO A 286 -4.23 20.60 -5.15
N GLN A 287 -3.32 21.49 -4.73
CA GLN A 287 -1.95 21.11 -4.47
C GLN A 287 -1.89 20.07 -3.36
N ASP A 288 -1.19 18.97 -3.64
CA ASP A 288 -0.95 17.91 -2.68
C ASP A 288 0.46 18.05 -2.09
N HIS A 289 0.54 18.32 -0.79
CA HIS A 289 1.80 18.53 -0.08
C HIS A 289 2.47 17.23 0.38
N GLY A 290 1.82 16.07 0.19
CA GLY A 290 2.37 14.76 0.52
C GLY A 290 2.80 14.66 1.99
N ARG A 291 4.01 14.13 2.23
CA ARG A 291 4.58 13.91 3.56
C ARG A 291 4.67 15.16 4.41
N ALA A 292 4.85 16.34 3.82
CA ALA A 292 4.88 17.60 4.56
C ALA A 292 3.58 17.83 5.35
N ALA A 293 2.44 17.64 4.71
CA ALA A 293 1.14 17.67 5.38
C ALA A 293 0.90 16.43 6.27
N GLY A 294 1.34 15.25 5.83
CA GLY A 294 1.21 14.00 6.57
C GLY A 294 1.91 14.02 7.92
N ASN A 295 3.10 14.63 8.02
CA ASN A 295 3.83 14.77 9.27
C ASN A 295 3.08 15.63 10.30
N ILE A 296 2.43 16.71 9.85
CA ILE A 296 1.60 17.55 10.71
C ILE A 296 0.38 16.75 11.18
N ALA A 297 -0.28 16.08 10.25
CA ALA A 297 -1.51 15.35 10.52
C ALA A 297 -1.31 14.19 11.50
N VAL A 298 -0.28 13.34 11.33
CA VAL A 298 -0.04 12.20 12.22
C VAL A 298 0.31 12.63 13.65
N ARG A 299 1.02 13.75 13.81
CA ARG A 299 1.36 14.29 15.14
C ARG A 299 0.14 14.86 15.86
N ALA A 300 -0.79 15.47 15.13
CA ALA A 300 -2.02 16.06 15.65
C ALA A 300 -3.16 15.05 15.77
N ASP A 301 -2.98 13.81 15.30
CA ASP A 301 -4.05 12.82 15.27
C ASP A 301 -4.48 12.39 16.67
N GLU A 302 -5.77 12.49 16.94
CA GLU A 302 -6.40 12.01 18.18
C GLU A 302 -6.17 10.51 18.43
N PHE A 303 -5.88 9.74 17.39
CA PHE A 303 -5.76 8.28 17.44
C PHE A 303 -4.34 7.78 17.15
N ASN A 304 -3.31 8.63 17.24
CA ASN A 304 -1.94 8.18 17.06
C ASN A 304 -1.45 7.30 18.23
N CYS A 305 -0.27 6.74 18.11
CA CYS A 305 0.34 5.85 19.10
C CYS A 305 0.38 6.45 20.52
N ARG A 306 0.51 7.78 20.67
CA ARG A 306 0.53 8.47 21.98
C ARG A 306 -0.87 8.68 22.57
N SER A 307 -1.89 8.37 21.80
CA SER A 307 -3.28 8.52 22.23
C SER A 307 -3.62 7.64 23.43
N ARG A 308 -4.52 8.11 24.28
CA ARG A 308 -5.13 7.31 25.35
C ARG A 308 -5.88 6.06 24.84
N TRP A 309 -6.20 6.03 23.55
CA TRP A 309 -6.89 4.92 22.87
C TRP A 309 -5.93 3.84 22.38
N SER A 310 -4.63 4.14 22.33
CA SER A 310 -3.57 3.20 21.98
C SER A 310 -3.23 2.31 23.18
N ASP A 311 -3.01 1.01 22.90
CA ASP A 311 -2.55 0.06 23.92
C ASP A 311 -1.01 0.10 24.09
N ALA A 312 -0.28 0.95 23.37
CA ALA A 312 1.19 1.02 23.39
C ALA A 312 1.80 1.58 24.69
N GLY A 313 0.96 2.18 25.56
CA GLY A 313 1.45 2.72 26.83
C GLY A 313 2.48 3.85 26.66
N GLY A 314 2.45 4.58 25.54
CA GLY A 314 3.38 5.67 25.24
C GLY A 314 4.69 5.24 24.57
N ASN A 315 4.93 3.96 24.33
CA ASN A 315 6.08 3.47 23.57
C ASN A 315 5.80 3.59 22.06
N CYS A 316 6.28 4.67 21.44
CA CYS A 316 5.95 5.09 20.08
C CYS A 316 7.21 5.39 19.25
N PRO A 317 8.11 4.41 19.04
CA PRO A 317 9.43 4.66 18.46
C PRO A 317 9.38 5.30 17.06
N GLU A 318 8.45 4.90 16.20
CA GLU A 318 8.29 5.46 14.86
C GLU A 318 7.84 6.93 14.91
N LEU A 319 6.91 7.26 15.80
CA LEU A 319 6.41 8.61 15.98
C LEU A 319 7.45 9.51 16.69
N ASP A 320 8.26 8.92 17.59
CA ASP A 320 9.35 9.61 18.29
C ASP A 320 10.52 9.91 17.33
N ALA A 321 10.83 8.99 16.42
CA ALA A 321 11.85 9.16 15.40
C ALA A 321 11.41 10.09 14.26
N LEU A 322 10.12 10.42 14.16
CA LEU A 322 9.59 11.25 13.11
C LEU A 322 10.22 12.66 13.17
N ALA A 323 11.07 12.98 12.19
CA ALA A 323 11.68 14.29 12.09
C ALA A 323 10.62 15.39 11.87
N ALA A 324 10.95 16.62 12.24
CA ALA A 324 10.15 17.78 11.84
C ALA A 324 10.03 17.83 10.31
N SER A 325 8.93 18.42 9.81
CA SER A 325 8.73 18.56 8.37
C SER A 325 9.90 19.35 7.77
N ARG A 326 10.47 18.83 6.67
CA ARG A 326 11.63 19.39 5.97
C ARG A 326 11.23 19.73 4.53
N PRO A 327 11.99 20.57 3.82
CA PRO A 327 11.71 20.89 2.42
C PRO A 327 11.60 19.67 1.50
N GLU A 328 12.35 18.62 1.75
CA GLU A 328 12.29 17.34 0.99
C GLU A 328 10.98 16.58 1.18
N HIS A 329 10.20 16.86 2.24
CA HIS A 329 8.89 16.26 2.44
C HIS A 329 7.79 16.84 1.57
N GLU A 330 8.03 18.03 0.95
CA GLU A 330 7.05 18.63 0.05
C GLU A 330 6.83 17.74 -1.17
N ARG A 331 5.59 17.31 -1.38
CA ARG A 331 5.18 16.34 -2.41
C ARG A 331 5.92 14.99 -2.36
N ALA A 332 6.51 14.64 -1.23
CA ALA A 332 7.00 13.28 -1.02
C ALA A 332 5.83 12.35 -0.68
N PHE A 333 5.82 11.19 -1.30
CA PHE A 333 4.80 10.15 -1.09
C PHE A 333 5.47 8.84 -0.70
N LYS A 334 4.74 8.03 0.06
CA LYS A 334 5.20 6.73 0.50
C LYS A 334 5.57 5.86 -0.70
N VAL A 335 6.72 5.19 -0.60
CA VAL A 335 7.14 4.15 -1.54
C VAL A 335 6.16 2.97 -1.42
N PRO A 336 5.32 2.70 -2.43
CA PRO A 336 4.40 1.59 -2.36
C PRO A 336 5.12 0.26 -2.59
N SER A 337 4.57 -0.83 -2.05
CA SER A 337 5.00 -2.17 -2.43
C SER A 337 4.83 -2.39 -3.94
N LEU A 338 5.81 -3.04 -4.59
CA LEU A 338 5.67 -3.47 -6.00
C LEU A 338 5.10 -4.89 -6.14
N ARG A 339 4.78 -5.57 -5.05
CA ARG A 339 4.04 -6.84 -5.12
C ARG A 339 2.72 -6.61 -5.85
N ASN A 340 2.40 -7.45 -6.82
CA ASN A 340 1.22 -7.37 -7.68
C ASN A 340 1.10 -6.04 -8.46
N VAL A 341 2.22 -5.31 -8.69
CA VAL A 341 2.20 -3.99 -9.31
C VAL A 341 1.58 -4.00 -10.70
N ALA A 342 1.70 -5.09 -11.46
CA ALA A 342 1.12 -5.21 -12.80
C ALA A 342 -0.41 -5.13 -12.81
N GLU A 343 -1.06 -5.49 -11.70
CA GLU A 343 -2.52 -5.51 -11.53
C GLU A 343 -3.08 -4.18 -11.00
N ARG A 344 -2.22 -3.17 -10.78
CA ARG A 344 -2.58 -1.97 -10.02
C ARG A 344 -2.70 -0.69 -10.85
N ALA A 345 -2.94 -0.79 -12.15
CA ALA A 345 -3.24 0.40 -12.95
C ALA A 345 -4.54 1.09 -12.46
N PRO A 346 -4.62 2.44 -12.57
CA PRO A 346 -3.58 3.40 -12.92
C PRO A 346 -2.61 3.68 -11.76
N TYR A 347 -1.44 4.25 -12.04
CA TYR A 347 -0.32 4.37 -11.12
C TYR A 347 -0.17 5.77 -10.52
N MET A 348 0.68 5.89 -9.50
CA MET A 348 0.96 7.04 -8.66
C MET A 348 -0.22 7.43 -7.74
N HIS A 349 -0.01 8.41 -6.86
CA HIS A 349 -0.94 8.77 -5.78
C HIS A 349 -2.32 9.26 -6.25
N ALA A 350 -2.42 9.78 -7.48
CA ALA A 350 -3.69 10.23 -8.06
C ALA A 350 -3.92 9.63 -9.47
N GLY A 351 -3.33 8.46 -9.78
CA GLY A 351 -3.55 7.76 -11.03
C GLY A 351 -3.02 8.48 -12.27
N GLN A 352 -1.91 9.19 -12.15
CA GLN A 352 -1.35 10.02 -13.22
C GLN A 352 -0.89 9.21 -14.43
N PHE A 353 -0.48 7.96 -14.25
CA PHE A 353 -0.01 7.10 -15.34
C PHE A 353 -0.88 5.86 -15.50
N SER A 354 -1.30 5.58 -16.72
CA SER A 354 -2.21 4.48 -17.03
C SER A 354 -1.54 3.12 -17.22
N THR A 355 -0.21 3.07 -17.41
CA THR A 355 0.54 1.83 -17.69
C THR A 355 1.90 1.82 -16.98
N LEU A 356 2.46 0.63 -16.70
CA LEU A 356 3.82 0.49 -16.21
C LEU A 356 4.85 1.10 -17.15
N ALA A 357 4.68 0.95 -18.46
CA ALA A 357 5.56 1.58 -19.45
C ALA A 357 5.68 3.10 -19.23
N LYS A 358 4.54 3.80 -19.00
CA LYS A 358 4.55 5.25 -18.73
C LYS A 358 5.23 5.58 -17.39
N VAL A 359 5.09 4.72 -16.39
CA VAL A 359 5.81 4.87 -15.11
C VAL A 359 7.31 4.76 -15.34
N LEU A 360 7.77 3.73 -16.06
CA LEU A 360 9.19 3.54 -16.37
C LEU A 360 9.77 4.65 -17.25
N GLU A 361 9.01 5.15 -18.22
CA GLU A 361 9.40 6.33 -19.00
C GLU A 361 9.55 7.57 -18.13
N HIS A 362 8.66 7.79 -17.16
CA HIS A 362 8.76 8.91 -16.21
C HIS A 362 10.07 8.83 -15.41
N TYR A 363 10.38 7.68 -14.81
CA TYR A 363 11.63 7.47 -14.08
C TYR A 363 12.87 7.59 -15.00
N ASN A 364 12.78 7.12 -16.23
CA ASN A 364 13.89 7.21 -17.18
C ASN A 364 14.22 8.66 -17.56
N ARG A 365 13.21 9.55 -17.60
CA ARG A 365 13.36 10.98 -17.91
C ARG A 365 13.76 11.82 -16.70
N ALA A 366 13.35 11.42 -15.51
CA ALA A 366 13.53 12.13 -14.24
C ALA A 366 13.19 13.63 -14.36
N GLN A 367 11.94 13.93 -14.68
CA GLN A 367 11.47 15.32 -14.81
C GLN A 367 11.51 16.04 -13.47
N ASP A 368 11.68 17.36 -13.53
CA ASP A 368 11.63 18.22 -12.35
C ASP A 368 10.30 18.09 -11.60
N ALA A 369 10.38 18.18 -10.27
CA ALA A 369 9.20 18.15 -9.43
C ALA A 369 8.37 19.45 -9.60
N PRO A 370 7.02 19.34 -9.69
CA PRO A 370 6.15 20.51 -9.79
C PRO A 370 6.20 21.43 -8.55
N ALA A 371 6.66 20.90 -7.42
CA ALA A 371 6.99 21.63 -6.19
C ALA A 371 7.86 20.73 -5.32
N GLY A 372 8.62 21.33 -4.39
CA GLY A 372 9.61 20.62 -3.60
C GLY A 372 10.83 20.22 -4.44
N ARG A 373 11.53 19.19 -4.03
CA ARG A 373 12.77 18.72 -4.63
C ARG A 373 12.71 17.24 -4.95
N THR A 374 12.99 16.86 -6.19
CA THR A 374 13.12 15.44 -6.55
C THR A 374 14.57 14.97 -6.41
N GLU A 375 14.73 13.72 -5.98
CA GLU A 375 16.02 13.02 -5.92
C GLU A 375 16.31 12.22 -7.19
N LEU A 376 15.34 12.11 -8.09
CA LEU A 376 15.48 11.32 -9.30
C LEU A 376 16.55 11.90 -10.24
N LYS A 377 17.27 11.00 -10.88
CA LYS A 377 18.19 11.27 -11.99
C LYS A 377 17.78 10.42 -13.19
N ALA A 378 17.97 10.96 -14.39
CA ALA A 378 17.67 10.22 -15.62
C ALA A 378 18.47 8.91 -15.65
N LEU A 379 17.77 7.80 -15.90
CA LEU A 379 18.38 6.46 -15.84
C LEU A 379 19.20 6.11 -17.09
N GLY A 380 18.96 6.79 -18.22
CA GLY A 380 19.66 6.54 -19.49
C GLY A 380 19.41 5.13 -20.03
N LEU A 381 18.21 4.59 -19.80
CA LEU A 381 17.85 3.26 -20.28
C LEU A 381 17.33 3.30 -21.73
N SER A 382 17.75 2.32 -22.52
CA SER A 382 17.22 2.08 -23.86
C SER A 382 15.78 1.56 -23.80
N ARG A 383 15.08 1.60 -24.93
CA ARG A 383 13.72 1.02 -25.05
C ARG A 383 13.70 -0.49 -24.76
N ALA A 384 14.77 -1.22 -25.06
CA ALA A 384 14.87 -2.64 -24.75
C ALA A 384 14.98 -2.87 -23.25
N GLU A 385 15.84 -2.12 -22.55
CA GLU A 385 16.00 -2.19 -21.09
C GLU A 385 14.71 -1.80 -20.35
N LEU A 386 13.96 -0.80 -20.82
CA LEU A 386 12.64 -0.46 -20.24
C LEU A 386 11.64 -1.62 -20.37
N ARG A 387 11.61 -2.32 -21.53
CA ARG A 387 10.77 -3.51 -21.68
C ARG A 387 11.20 -4.66 -20.76
N GLN A 388 12.49 -4.86 -20.58
CA GLN A 388 13.01 -5.88 -19.66
C GLN A 388 12.64 -5.57 -18.20
N LEU A 389 12.74 -4.31 -17.76
CA LEU A 389 12.26 -3.88 -16.45
C LEU A 389 10.75 -4.14 -16.30
N GLU A 390 9.94 -3.77 -17.28
CA GLU A 390 8.50 -4.04 -17.25
C GLU A 390 8.21 -5.55 -17.18
N ALA A 391 8.93 -6.37 -17.96
CA ALA A 391 8.82 -7.82 -17.91
C ALA A 391 9.12 -8.37 -16.51
N PHE A 392 10.18 -7.89 -15.88
CA PHE A 392 10.49 -8.24 -14.49
C PHE A 392 9.38 -7.84 -13.52
N LEU A 393 8.90 -6.59 -13.55
CA LEU A 393 7.83 -6.12 -12.67
C LEU A 393 6.56 -6.98 -12.78
N ARG A 394 6.26 -7.51 -13.94
CA ARG A 394 5.13 -8.45 -14.17
C ARG A 394 5.33 -9.81 -13.49
N THR A 395 6.57 -10.19 -13.17
CA THR A 395 6.84 -11.43 -12.43
C THR A 395 6.50 -11.34 -10.95
N LEU A 396 6.29 -10.12 -10.43
CA LEU A 396 5.96 -9.86 -9.02
C LEU A 396 4.48 -10.10 -8.69
N SER A 397 3.66 -10.46 -9.67
CA SER A 397 2.26 -10.85 -9.47
C SER A 397 2.18 -12.25 -8.88
N GLY A 398 1.49 -12.36 -7.75
CA GLY A 398 1.17 -13.59 -7.04
C GLY A 398 -0.25 -13.55 -6.49
N GLY A 399 -0.72 -14.64 -5.91
CA GLY A 399 -2.00 -14.64 -5.21
C GLY A 399 -1.92 -13.93 -3.85
N LEU A 400 -3.06 -13.83 -3.19
CA LEU A 400 -3.13 -13.39 -1.80
C LEU A 400 -2.97 -14.60 -0.86
N ALA A 401 -2.25 -14.42 0.23
CA ALA A 401 -2.15 -15.38 1.32
C ALA A 401 -3.03 -14.89 2.48
N ALA A 402 -4.21 -15.47 2.60
CA ALA A 402 -5.17 -15.23 3.66
C ALA A 402 -6.09 -16.44 3.82
N PRO A 403 -6.73 -16.64 4.99
CA PRO A 403 -7.83 -17.57 5.12
C PRO A 403 -8.91 -17.30 4.06
N ALA A 404 -9.38 -18.33 3.36
CA ALA A 404 -10.31 -18.17 2.22
C ALA A 404 -11.57 -17.36 2.59
N LYS A 405 -12.08 -17.50 3.83
CA LYS A 405 -13.22 -16.74 4.33
C LYS A 405 -13.01 -15.22 4.28
N TYR A 406 -11.77 -14.75 4.39
CA TYR A 406 -11.43 -13.33 4.43
C TYR A 406 -11.24 -12.68 3.04
N LEU A 407 -11.26 -13.51 1.98
CA LEU A 407 -11.15 -13.05 0.60
C LEU A 407 -12.52 -12.86 -0.10
N THR A 408 -13.61 -13.07 0.62
CA THR A 408 -14.97 -12.90 0.11
C THR A 408 -15.84 -12.17 1.12
N ALA A 409 -16.95 -11.61 0.68
CA ALA A 409 -17.93 -11.04 1.60
C ALA A 409 -18.41 -12.10 2.61
N PRO A 410 -18.61 -11.74 3.88
CA PRO A 410 -19.11 -12.67 4.89
C PRO A 410 -20.50 -13.18 4.50
N GLN A 411 -20.73 -14.47 4.73
CA GLN A 411 -22.08 -15.02 4.61
C GLN A 411 -22.91 -14.53 5.80
N GLU A 412 -24.08 -13.96 5.52
CA GLU A 412 -25.02 -13.66 6.60
C GLU A 412 -25.43 -14.98 7.30
N PRO A 413 -25.51 -14.99 8.64
CA PRO A 413 -26.06 -16.16 9.32
C PRO A 413 -27.44 -16.42 8.75
N LYS A 414 -27.67 -17.64 8.30
CA LYS A 414 -29.05 -18.08 7.93
C LYS A 414 -29.92 -17.88 9.15
N SER A 415 -30.88 -16.96 9.03
CA SER A 415 -31.91 -16.67 10.04
C SER A 415 -32.73 -17.93 10.39
#